data_5ecf0c75411df0bf73ecdfb29757d817
#
_entry.id   5ecf0c75411df0bf73ecdfb29757d817
#
_cell.length_a   1.000
_cell.length_b   1.000
_cell.length_c   1.000
_cell.angle_alpha   90.00
_cell.angle_beta   90.00
_cell.angle_gamma   90.00
#
_symmetry.space_group_name_H-M   'P 1'
#
loop_
_entity.id
_entity.type
_entity.pdbx_description
1 polymer ?
#
loop_
_entity_poly.entity_id
_entity_poly.type
_entity_poly.pdbx_seq_one_letter_code
_entity_poly.pdbx_strand_id
1 'polypeptide(L)'
;IAAIDFGYDHPTAVVWIAWDRDEDIVYVYDCYSMSKQIPSYHGSHINEREGSDWIPIVWPHDGYQHDKGSGITLAEQYRDAYVNMLPFHFENPPALGQKKGGNSVETGLMDMLDRMESGRFKVFNTLYDWFGEYRMYHRKDGKLVKLKDDLMSATRYATLSLRHSTTKGSRWNDKGRLGPDVAVV
;
A
#
# COMPACT_ATOMS: atom_id res chain seq x y z
N ILE A 1 -4.03 -6.12 -2.38
CA ILE A 1 -2.92 -5.21 -2.71
C ILE A 1 -2.27 -4.68 -1.45
N ALA A 2 -0.98 -4.38 -1.49
CA ALA A 2 -0.29 -3.66 -0.45
C ALA A 2 0.41 -2.42 -1.01
N ALA A 3 0.86 -1.52 -0.14
CA ALA A 3 1.71 -0.42 -0.52
C ALA A 3 2.77 -0.14 0.55
N ILE A 4 3.93 0.31 0.09
CA ILE A 4 5.05 0.68 0.94
C ILE A 4 5.31 2.17 0.86
N ASP A 5 5.65 2.79 1.97
CA ASP A 5 6.29 4.09 2.05
C ASP A 5 7.70 3.89 2.61
N PHE A 6 8.71 4.38 1.90
CA PHE A 6 10.10 4.11 2.25
C PHE A 6 10.60 5.12 3.29
N GLY A 7 11.32 4.61 4.28
CA GLY A 7 12.00 5.44 5.26
C GLY A 7 13.24 4.75 5.83
N TYR A 8 14.07 5.53 6.51
CA TYR A 8 15.18 5.01 7.32
C TYR A 8 15.12 5.62 8.72
N ASP A 9 15.33 6.94 8.86
CA ASP A 9 15.13 7.65 10.12
C ASP A 9 13.64 7.75 10.47
N HIS A 10 12.79 8.04 9.48
CA HIS A 10 11.36 7.74 9.51
C HIS A 10 11.14 6.26 9.25
N PRO A 11 10.06 5.67 9.74
CA PRO A 11 9.77 4.28 9.49
C PRO A 11 9.61 3.97 8.00
N THR A 12 10.10 2.80 7.56
CA THR A 12 9.49 2.14 6.41
C THR A 12 8.16 1.57 6.85
N ALA A 13 7.09 1.95 6.16
CA ALA A 13 5.72 1.55 6.47
C ALA A 13 5.12 0.74 5.33
N VAL A 14 4.42 -0.34 5.66
CA VAL A 14 3.67 -1.14 4.68
C VAL A 14 2.26 -1.34 5.19
N VAL A 15 1.28 -1.21 4.29
CA VAL A 15 -0.14 -1.44 4.59
C VAL A 15 -0.70 -2.42 3.59
N TRP A 16 -1.43 -3.42 4.09
CA TRP A 16 -2.15 -4.39 3.27
C TRP A 16 -3.64 -4.09 3.32
N ILE A 17 -4.26 -4.05 2.15
CA ILE A 17 -5.70 -3.85 2.02
C ILE A 17 -6.35 -4.93 1.16
N ALA A 18 -7.51 -5.37 1.59
CA ALA A 18 -8.44 -6.14 0.79
C ALA A 18 -9.53 -5.22 0.23
N TRP A 19 -9.98 -5.49 -0.99
CA TRP A 19 -11.04 -4.72 -1.63
C TRP A 19 -12.18 -5.64 -2.03
N ASP A 20 -13.30 -5.46 -1.36
CA ASP A 20 -14.59 -6.02 -1.81
C ASP A 20 -15.05 -5.20 -3.01
N ARG A 21 -15.03 -5.81 -4.19
CA ARG A 21 -15.35 -5.14 -5.45
C ARG A 21 -16.84 -4.96 -5.66
N ASP A 22 -17.65 -5.82 -5.07
CA ASP A 22 -19.10 -5.81 -5.26
C ASP A 22 -19.72 -4.67 -4.45
N GLU A 23 -19.30 -4.50 -3.20
CA GLU A 23 -19.76 -3.44 -2.31
C GLU A 23 -18.86 -2.18 -2.33
N ASP A 24 -17.77 -2.22 -3.07
CA ASP A 24 -16.71 -1.18 -3.11
C ASP A 24 -16.19 -0.80 -1.72
N ILE A 25 -15.99 -1.81 -0.85
CA ILE A 25 -15.47 -1.61 0.51
C ILE A 25 -13.99 -1.96 0.56
N VAL A 26 -13.19 -1.07 1.14
CA VAL A 26 -11.77 -1.28 1.42
C VAL A 26 -11.60 -1.69 2.88
N TYR A 27 -10.82 -2.75 3.11
CA TYR A 27 -10.45 -3.23 4.43
C TYR A 27 -8.94 -3.14 4.61
N VAL A 28 -8.48 -2.31 5.54
CA VAL A 28 -7.10 -2.33 6.03
C VAL A 28 -7.00 -3.46 7.05
N TYR A 29 -6.28 -4.53 6.71
CA TYR A 29 -6.25 -5.74 7.53
C TYR A 29 -4.90 -6.03 8.18
N ASP A 30 -3.80 -5.45 7.66
CA ASP A 30 -2.47 -5.57 8.26
C ASP A 30 -1.65 -4.31 8.00
N CYS A 31 -0.69 -4.04 8.87
CA CYS A 31 0.29 -2.99 8.71
C CYS A 31 1.63 -3.39 9.33
N TYR A 32 2.69 -2.78 8.83
CA TYR A 32 4.06 -2.90 9.33
C TYR A 32 4.70 -1.53 9.36
N SER A 33 5.43 -1.21 10.41
CA SER A 33 6.16 0.06 10.52
C SER A 33 7.43 -0.16 11.34
N MET A 34 8.60 0.16 10.77
CA MET A 34 9.88 0.06 11.46
C MET A 34 10.91 1.02 10.86
N SER A 35 11.68 1.70 11.70
CA SER A 35 12.78 2.58 11.30
C SER A 35 14.14 1.94 11.49
N LYS A 36 15.17 2.54 10.87
CA LYS A 36 16.59 2.20 11.04
C LYS A 36 16.95 0.76 10.67
N GLN A 37 16.26 0.23 9.67
CA GLN A 37 16.54 -1.09 9.11
C GLN A 37 16.85 -0.99 7.62
N ILE A 38 17.58 -1.99 7.11
CA ILE A 38 17.93 -2.10 5.69
C ILE A 38 16.83 -2.80 4.89
N PRO A 39 16.75 -2.62 3.56
CA PRO A 39 15.71 -3.22 2.72
C PRO A 39 15.56 -4.73 2.87
N SER A 40 16.67 -5.48 3.04
CA SER A 40 16.61 -6.92 3.23
C SER A 40 15.94 -7.34 4.54
N TYR A 41 16.11 -6.56 5.60
CA TYR A 41 15.41 -6.78 6.87
C TYR A 41 13.91 -6.55 6.72
N HIS A 42 13.52 -5.42 6.12
CA HIS A 42 12.11 -5.15 5.83
C HIS A 42 11.50 -6.22 4.92
N GLY A 43 12.25 -6.64 3.88
CA GLY A 43 11.83 -7.68 2.95
C GLY A 43 11.53 -9.01 3.64
N SER A 44 12.37 -9.44 4.60
CA SER A 44 12.10 -10.67 5.35
C SER A 44 10.77 -10.59 6.11
N HIS A 45 10.51 -9.48 6.81
CA HIS A 45 9.27 -9.29 7.53
C HIS A 45 8.03 -9.16 6.62
N ILE A 46 8.18 -8.55 5.45
CA ILE A 46 7.11 -8.48 4.45
C ILE A 46 6.79 -9.89 3.94
N ASN A 47 7.81 -10.69 3.66
CA ASN A 47 7.68 -12.03 3.09
C ASN A 47 7.15 -13.09 4.08
N GLU A 48 7.18 -12.82 5.38
CA GLU A 48 6.55 -13.66 6.41
C GLU A 48 5.02 -13.62 6.35
N ARG A 49 4.43 -12.63 5.67
CA ARG A 49 2.98 -12.49 5.59
C ARG A 49 2.37 -13.42 4.56
N GLU A 50 1.20 -13.94 4.90
CA GLU A 50 0.44 -14.76 3.96
C GLU A 50 0.15 -13.98 2.67
N GLY A 51 0.41 -14.61 1.53
CA GLY A 51 0.18 -13.99 0.23
C GLY A 51 1.29 -13.08 -0.27
N SER A 52 2.42 -12.98 0.42
CA SER A 52 3.57 -12.15 -0.01
C SER A 52 4.08 -12.49 -1.42
N ASP A 53 3.88 -13.72 -1.86
CA ASP A 53 4.28 -14.23 -3.18
C ASP A 53 3.37 -13.76 -4.33
N TRP A 54 2.14 -13.37 -4.05
CA TRP A 54 1.16 -12.99 -5.09
C TRP A 54 0.50 -11.62 -4.87
N ILE A 55 0.48 -11.08 -3.64
CA ILE A 55 -0.05 -9.74 -3.37
C ILE A 55 0.95 -8.70 -3.89
N PRO A 56 0.59 -7.87 -4.88
CA PRO A 56 1.50 -6.86 -5.40
C PRO A 56 1.63 -5.69 -4.41
N ILE A 57 2.85 -5.15 -4.32
CA ILE A 57 3.18 -4.00 -3.48
C ILE A 57 3.44 -2.78 -4.35
N VAL A 58 2.65 -1.73 -4.11
CA VAL A 58 2.81 -0.40 -4.71
C VAL A 58 3.87 0.37 -3.94
N TRP A 59 4.67 1.16 -4.64
CA TRP A 59 5.77 1.92 -4.07
C TRP A 59 5.85 3.34 -4.65
N PRO A 60 6.28 4.36 -3.88
CA PRO A 60 6.36 5.75 -4.32
C PRO A 60 7.57 6.00 -5.21
N HIS A 61 7.59 7.19 -5.85
CA HIS A 61 8.68 7.63 -6.73
C HIS A 61 10.07 7.56 -6.07
N ASP A 62 10.14 7.68 -4.75
CA ASP A 62 11.39 7.61 -3.98
C ASP A 62 12.11 6.26 -4.13
N GLY A 63 11.41 5.22 -4.58
CA GLY A 63 12.02 3.94 -4.95
C GLY A 63 13.07 4.03 -6.07
N TYR A 64 13.11 5.13 -6.82
CA TYR A 64 14.18 5.40 -7.80
C TYR A 64 15.44 6.03 -7.21
N GLN A 65 15.45 6.38 -5.93
CA GLN A 65 16.67 6.84 -5.27
C GLN A 65 17.74 5.74 -5.29
N HIS A 66 18.94 6.14 -5.73
CA HIS A 66 20.08 5.24 -5.79
C HIS A 66 20.83 5.23 -4.45
N ASP A 67 21.20 4.05 -4.00
CA ASP A 67 22.21 3.93 -2.97
C ASP A 67 23.56 4.46 -3.47
N LYS A 68 24.19 5.32 -2.69
CA LYS A 68 25.44 5.99 -3.08
C LYS A 68 26.63 5.04 -3.20
N GLY A 69 26.58 3.89 -2.55
CA GLY A 69 27.67 2.90 -2.56
C GLY A 69 27.56 1.90 -3.70
N SER A 70 26.36 1.34 -3.91
CA SER A 70 26.12 0.28 -4.90
C SER A 70 25.57 0.78 -6.23
N GLY A 71 24.98 1.97 -6.27
CA GLY A 71 24.26 2.48 -7.43
C GLY A 71 22.92 1.79 -7.71
N ILE A 72 22.52 0.82 -6.88
CA ILE A 72 21.27 0.08 -7.00
C ILE A 72 20.12 0.96 -6.47
N THR A 73 19.00 0.98 -7.17
CA THR A 73 17.82 1.74 -6.70
C THR A 73 17.19 1.09 -5.48
N LEU A 74 16.51 1.88 -4.66
CA LEU A 74 15.85 1.38 -3.48
C LEU A 74 14.79 0.31 -3.82
N ALA A 75 14.02 0.53 -4.88
CA ALA A 75 13.04 -0.45 -5.35
C ALA A 75 13.70 -1.78 -5.80
N GLU A 76 14.88 -1.72 -6.42
CA GLU A 76 15.66 -2.93 -6.79
C GLU A 76 16.11 -3.68 -5.54
N GLN A 77 16.60 -2.99 -4.51
CA GLN A 77 17.01 -3.62 -3.26
C GLN A 77 15.86 -4.39 -2.59
N TYR A 78 14.62 -3.87 -2.65
CA TYR A 78 13.44 -4.61 -2.15
C TYR A 78 13.07 -5.79 -3.05
N ARG A 79 13.21 -5.69 -4.38
CA ARG A 79 13.02 -6.84 -5.29
C ARG A 79 14.06 -7.92 -5.05
N ASP A 80 15.31 -7.54 -4.82
CA ASP A 80 16.40 -8.47 -4.47
C ASP A 80 16.14 -9.18 -3.13
N ALA A 81 15.38 -8.52 -2.24
CA ALA A 81 14.85 -9.11 -1.01
C ALA A 81 13.53 -9.90 -1.22
N TYR A 82 13.19 -10.23 -2.46
CA TYR A 82 12.00 -11.01 -2.86
C TYR A 82 10.65 -10.36 -2.53
N VAL A 83 10.62 -9.06 -2.35
CA VAL A 83 9.35 -8.32 -2.17
C VAL A 83 8.65 -8.20 -3.52
N ASN A 84 7.37 -8.56 -3.58
CA ASN A 84 6.58 -8.55 -4.82
C ASN A 84 6.18 -7.12 -5.24
N MET A 85 7.19 -6.32 -5.59
CA MET A 85 7.03 -4.94 -6.00
C MET A 85 6.42 -4.83 -7.39
N LEU A 86 5.42 -3.95 -7.57
CA LEU A 86 4.96 -3.62 -8.93
C LEU A 86 6.12 -3.13 -9.81
N PRO A 87 6.10 -3.39 -11.13
CA PRO A 87 7.18 -2.98 -12.03
C PRO A 87 7.28 -1.46 -12.25
N PHE A 88 6.32 -0.69 -11.76
CA PHE A 88 6.22 0.76 -11.84
C PHE A 88 5.89 1.36 -10.47
N HIS A 89 6.28 2.61 -10.27
CA HIS A 89 5.96 3.35 -9.05
C HIS A 89 4.51 3.87 -9.05
N PHE A 90 4.06 4.27 -7.87
CA PHE A 90 2.75 4.89 -7.68
C PHE A 90 2.62 6.20 -8.46
N GLU A 91 1.49 6.35 -9.15
CA GLU A 91 0.97 7.61 -9.66
C GLU A 91 -0.52 7.71 -9.34
N ASN A 92 -1.00 8.89 -9.00
CA ASN A 92 -2.43 9.10 -8.84
C ASN A 92 -3.18 8.70 -10.12
N PRO A 93 -4.43 8.24 -10.03
CA PRO A 93 -5.26 8.08 -11.22
C PRO A 93 -5.33 9.38 -12.01
N PRO A 94 -5.26 9.34 -13.35
CA PRO A 94 -5.41 10.55 -14.15
C PRO A 94 -6.81 11.15 -13.97
N ALA A 95 -6.90 12.46 -13.82
CA ALA A 95 -8.17 13.15 -13.85
C ALA A 95 -8.81 13.06 -15.26
N LEU A 96 -10.13 13.26 -15.31
CA LEU A 96 -10.87 13.19 -16.57
C LEU A 96 -10.21 14.11 -17.64
N GLY A 97 -9.86 13.52 -18.77
CA GLY A 97 -9.19 14.22 -19.88
C GLY A 97 -7.67 14.36 -19.75
N GLN A 98 -7.05 13.86 -18.68
CA GLN A 98 -5.60 13.84 -18.51
C GLN A 98 -5.02 12.45 -18.84
N LYS A 99 -3.80 12.42 -19.41
CA LYS A 99 -3.11 11.17 -19.76
C LYS A 99 -2.32 10.57 -18.58
N LYS A 100 -1.95 11.38 -17.60
CA LYS A 100 -1.17 10.98 -16.43
C LYS A 100 -1.78 11.57 -15.17
N GLY A 101 -1.70 10.83 -14.07
CA GLY A 101 -2.00 11.32 -12.75
C GLY A 101 -0.88 12.23 -12.22
N GLY A 102 -1.24 13.12 -11.30
CA GLY A 102 -0.24 13.91 -10.56
C GLY A 102 0.18 13.22 -9.26
N ASN A 103 1.05 13.88 -8.50
CA ASN A 103 1.49 13.41 -7.17
C ASN A 103 0.79 14.14 -6.02
N SER A 104 -0.39 14.72 -6.28
CA SER A 104 -1.12 15.45 -5.25
C SER A 104 -1.56 14.54 -4.12
N VAL A 105 -1.12 14.87 -2.90
CA VAL A 105 -1.55 14.18 -1.69
C VAL A 105 -3.04 14.38 -1.44
N GLU A 106 -3.56 15.58 -1.77
CA GLU A 106 -4.96 15.95 -1.57
C GLU A 106 -5.95 15.00 -2.26
N THR A 107 -5.65 14.59 -3.50
CA THR A 107 -6.51 13.68 -4.26
C THR A 107 -6.75 12.37 -3.49
N GLY A 108 -5.69 11.80 -2.93
CA GLY A 108 -5.82 10.56 -2.18
C GLY A 108 -6.50 10.73 -0.82
N LEU A 109 -6.26 11.87 -0.17
CA LEU A 109 -6.94 12.18 1.09
C LEU A 109 -8.44 12.37 0.91
N MET A 110 -8.86 13.01 -0.18
CA MET A 110 -10.28 13.19 -0.48
C MET A 110 -10.96 11.84 -0.80
N ASP A 111 -10.32 10.95 -1.55
CA ASP A 111 -10.85 9.61 -1.81
C ASP A 111 -10.98 8.79 -0.51
N MET A 112 -9.95 8.79 0.34
CA MET A 112 -10.01 8.12 1.64
C MET A 112 -11.12 8.68 2.52
N LEU A 113 -11.27 10.02 2.57
CA LEU A 113 -12.31 10.67 3.37
C LEU A 113 -13.70 10.30 2.88
N ASP A 114 -13.96 10.36 1.57
CA ASP A 114 -15.24 9.96 0.97
C ASP A 114 -15.61 8.52 1.33
N ARG A 115 -14.64 7.61 1.24
CA ARG A 115 -14.82 6.21 1.64
C ARG A 115 -15.10 6.05 3.13
N MET A 116 -14.41 6.81 3.99
CA MET A 116 -14.65 6.79 5.44
C MET A 116 -16.04 7.31 5.80
N GLU A 117 -16.44 8.45 5.23
CA GLU A 117 -17.76 9.06 5.48
C GLU A 117 -18.92 8.18 4.97
N SER A 118 -18.72 7.49 3.86
CA SER A 118 -19.72 6.58 3.29
C SER A 118 -19.70 5.16 3.90
N GLY A 119 -18.81 4.89 4.88
CA GLY A 119 -18.66 3.57 5.50
C GLY A 119 -17.98 2.51 4.63
N ARG A 120 -17.40 2.92 3.49
CA ARG A 120 -16.69 2.06 2.54
C ARG A 120 -15.19 1.94 2.82
N PHE A 121 -14.73 2.40 3.97
CA PHE A 121 -13.36 2.24 4.44
C PHE A 121 -13.37 1.68 5.85
N LYS A 122 -12.81 0.50 6.03
CA LYS A 122 -12.80 -0.22 7.29
C LYS A 122 -11.36 -0.58 7.67
N VAL A 123 -11.07 -0.53 8.95
CA VAL A 123 -9.74 -0.84 9.49
C VAL A 123 -9.92 -1.85 10.62
N PHE A 124 -9.12 -2.91 10.61
CA PHE A 124 -9.15 -3.89 11.68
C PHE A 124 -8.71 -3.24 12.99
N ASN A 125 -9.49 -3.43 14.04
CA ASN A 125 -9.30 -2.79 15.34
C ASN A 125 -8.02 -3.23 16.07
N THR A 126 -7.34 -4.24 15.58
CA THR A 126 -6.05 -4.73 16.08
C THR A 126 -4.86 -3.92 15.59
N LEU A 127 -5.05 -3.02 14.61
CA LEU A 127 -3.97 -2.24 13.99
C LEU A 127 -3.66 -0.98 14.81
N TYR A 128 -3.10 -1.15 16.00
CA TYR A 128 -2.88 -0.05 16.96
C TYR A 128 -1.95 1.03 16.41
N ASP A 129 -0.90 0.67 15.68
CA ASP A 129 0.05 1.62 15.10
C ASP A 129 -0.63 2.49 14.03
N TRP A 130 -1.46 1.87 13.18
CA TRP A 130 -2.25 2.60 12.17
C TRP A 130 -3.18 3.62 12.84
N PHE A 131 -3.92 3.22 13.88
CA PHE A 131 -4.77 4.14 14.62
C PHE A 131 -3.98 5.21 15.37
N GLY A 132 -2.76 4.90 15.79
CA GLY A 132 -1.84 5.85 16.41
C GLY A 132 -1.51 7.00 15.46
N GLU A 133 -1.13 6.70 14.22
CA GLU A 133 -0.86 7.71 13.20
C GLU A 133 -2.14 8.43 12.76
N TYR A 134 -3.23 7.70 12.52
CA TYR A 134 -4.51 8.28 12.10
C TYR A 134 -5.00 9.38 13.04
N ARG A 135 -4.88 9.20 14.36
CA ARG A 135 -5.28 10.19 15.36
C ARG A 135 -4.41 11.46 15.33
N MET A 136 -3.17 11.34 14.88
CA MET A 136 -2.24 12.47 14.76
C MET A 136 -2.31 13.14 13.39
N TYR A 137 -2.92 12.49 12.41
CA TYR A 137 -2.99 12.97 11.05
C TYR A 137 -4.06 14.06 10.93
N HIS A 138 -3.63 15.32 10.87
CA HIS A 138 -4.53 16.47 10.90
C HIS A 138 -4.00 17.63 10.05
N ARG A 139 -4.84 18.64 9.86
CA ARG A 139 -4.44 19.90 9.24
C ARG A 139 -4.20 20.96 10.30
N LYS A 140 -3.16 21.74 10.10
CA LYS A 140 -2.89 22.97 10.85
C LYS A 140 -2.70 24.10 9.85
N ASP A 141 -3.42 25.19 10.02
CA ASP A 141 -3.39 26.37 9.13
C ASP A 141 -3.59 26.00 7.64
N GLY A 142 -4.53 25.08 7.36
CA GLY A 142 -4.83 24.57 6.02
C GLY A 142 -3.79 23.61 5.42
N LYS A 143 -2.65 23.40 6.08
CA LYS A 143 -1.59 22.50 5.62
C LYS A 143 -1.64 21.18 6.38
N LEU A 144 -1.37 20.09 5.66
CA LEU A 144 -1.25 18.77 6.26
C LEU A 144 0.00 18.74 7.17
N VAL A 145 -0.19 18.28 8.40
CA VAL A 145 0.93 18.04 9.34
C VAL A 145 1.52 16.67 9.01
N LYS A 146 2.75 16.70 8.50
CA LYS A 146 3.54 15.49 8.17
C LYS A 146 4.39 15.09 9.38
N LEU A 147 3.75 14.51 10.37
CA LEU A 147 4.42 14.00 11.55
C LEU A 147 3.90 12.59 11.83
N LYS A 148 4.77 11.59 11.66
CA LYS A 148 4.38 10.18 11.74
C LYS A 148 3.19 9.89 10.83
N ASP A 149 3.38 10.06 9.54
CA ASP A 149 2.35 9.88 8.50
C ASP A 149 2.72 8.75 7.50
N ASP A 150 3.65 7.90 7.87
CA ASP A 150 4.22 6.87 7.00
C ASP A 150 3.17 5.79 6.66
N LEU A 151 2.43 5.28 7.66
CA LEU A 151 1.31 4.35 7.45
C LEU A 151 0.14 5.02 6.72
N MET A 152 -0.11 6.31 6.97
CA MET A 152 -1.13 7.07 6.25
C MET A 152 -0.76 7.25 4.78
N SER A 153 0.51 7.51 4.48
CA SER A 153 1.04 7.59 3.12
C SER A 153 0.92 6.25 2.39
N ALA A 154 1.35 5.16 3.01
CA ALA A 154 1.20 3.81 2.45
C ALA A 154 -0.29 3.46 2.22
N THR A 155 -1.19 3.79 3.17
CA THR A 155 -2.63 3.58 3.02
C THR A 155 -3.18 4.33 1.81
N ARG A 156 -2.78 5.57 1.61
CA ARG A 156 -3.18 6.39 0.46
C ARG A 156 -2.70 5.78 -0.86
N TYR A 157 -1.45 5.31 -0.93
CA TYR A 157 -0.94 4.65 -2.13
C TYR A 157 -1.72 3.37 -2.45
N ALA A 158 -2.00 2.55 -1.45
CA ALA A 158 -2.78 1.33 -1.62
C ALA A 158 -4.20 1.62 -2.10
N THR A 159 -4.91 2.57 -1.46
CA THR A 159 -6.29 2.94 -1.79
C THR A 159 -6.41 3.47 -3.22
N LEU A 160 -5.52 4.34 -3.65
CA LEU A 160 -5.53 4.87 -5.02
C LEU A 160 -5.04 3.87 -6.08
N SER A 161 -4.53 2.73 -5.65
CA SER A 161 -4.00 1.68 -6.53
C SER A 161 -4.86 0.43 -6.58
N LEU A 162 -6.11 0.46 -6.13
CA LEU A 162 -7.05 -0.68 -6.12
C LEU A 162 -7.18 -1.37 -7.49
N ARG A 163 -7.05 -0.62 -8.58
CA ARG A 163 -7.06 -1.15 -9.96
C ARG A 163 -5.97 -2.20 -10.24
N HIS A 164 -4.93 -2.25 -9.40
CA HIS A 164 -3.83 -3.20 -9.48
C HIS A 164 -3.97 -4.35 -8.47
N SER A 165 -5.08 -4.42 -7.75
CA SER A 165 -5.37 -5.51 -6.83
C SER A 165 -5.49 -6.83 -7.57
N THR A 166 -4.93 -7.87 -6.98
CA THR A 166 -5.01 -9.24 -7.48
C THR A 166 -5.88 -10.09 -6.55
N THR A 167 -6.46 -11.13 -7.09
CA THR A 167 -7.15 -12.18 -6.34
C THR A 167 -6.34 -13.46 -6.48
N LYS A 168 -6.13 -14.20 -5.40
CA LYS A 168 -5.48 -15.50 -5.46
C LYS A 168 -6.28 -16.40 -6.40
N GLY A 169 -5.67 -16.81 -7.51
CA GLY A 169 -6.30 -17.74 -8.44
C GLY A 169 -6.71 -19.02 -7.70
N SER A 170 -7.95 -19.47 -7.89
CA SER A 170 -8.36 -20.76 -7.35
C SER A 170 -7.53 -21.85 -8.02
N ARG A 171 -6.95 -22.78 -7.25
CA ARG A 171 -6.23 -23.95 -7.77
C ARG A 171 -7.13 -24.92 -8.58
N TRP A 172 -8.38 -24.54 -8.79
CA TRP A 172 -9.39 -25.38 -9.47
C TRP A 172 -9.33 -25.32 -10.99
N ASN A 173 -8.59 -24.38 -11.58
CA ASN A 173 -8.52 -24.26 -13.04
C ASN A 173 -7.67 -25.35 -13.73
N ASP A 174 -6.86 -26.09 -12.98
CA ASP A 174 -6.02 -27.14 -13.59
C ASP A 174 -6.77 -28.44 -13.92
N LYS A 175 -8.02 -28.59 -13.51
CA LYS A 175 -8.79 -29.85 -13.73
C LYS A 175 -10.20 -29.66 -14.32
N GLY A 176 -10.54 -28.53 -14.89
CA GLY A 176 -11.78 -28.35 -15.66
C GLY A 176 -13.09 -28.55 -14.87
N ARG A 177 -13.11 -28.41 -13.55
CA ARG A 177 -14.31 -28.43 -12.72
C ARG A 177 -14.55 -27.07 -12.10
N LEU A 178 -15.66 -26.46 -12.44
CA LEU A 178 -16.18 -25.25 -11.82
C LEU A 178 -16.45 -25.53 -10.33
N GLY A 179 -15.61 -25.02 -9.45
CA GLY A 179 -15.92 -24.89 -8.04
C GLY A 179 -16.51 -23.50 -7.78
N PRO A 180 -17.28 -23.31 -6.71
CA PRO A 180 -17.76 -21.98 -6.36
C PRO A 180 -16.56 -21.07 -6.10
N ASP A 181 -16.57 -19.88 -6.71
CA ASP A 181 -15.62 -18.83 -6.42
C ASP A 181 -15.73 -18.48 -4.94
N VAL A 182 -14.77 -18.96 -4.16
CA VAL A 182 -14.61 -18.48 -2.80
C VAL A 182 -13.89 -17.15 -2.92
N ALA A 183 -14.65 -16.06 -2.91
CA ALA A 183 -14.11 -14.76 -2.70
C ALA A 183 -13.45 -14.77 -1.32
N VAL A 184 -12.12 -14.72 -1.29
CA VAL A 184 -11.38 -14.45 -0.06
C VAL A 184 -11.55 -12.96 0.19
N VAL A 185 -12.44 -12.66 1.11
CA VAL A 185 -12.67 -11.33 1.67
C VAL A 185 -11.47 -10.91 2.50
#